data_b234921f1b8abb02d317a8a55cc2c06f
#
_entry.id   b234921f1b8abb02d317a8a55cc2c06f
#
_cell.length_a   1.000
_cell.length_b   1.000
_cell.length_c   1.000
_cell.angle_alpha   90.00
_cell.angle_beta   90.00
_cell.angle_gamma   90.00
#
_symmetry.space_group_name_H-M   'P 1'
#
loop_
_entity.id
_entity.type
_entity.pdbx_description
1 polymer ?
#
loop_
_entity_poly.entity_id
_entity_poly.type
_entity_poly.pdbx_seq_one_letter_code
_entity_poly.pdbx_strand_id
1 'polypeptide(L)'
;MSAREPADDWVFWMPQNALRPLASNRPWFKALSPGVVGHWSDPSREQRIDRYGIAELKKNKISAADVVVGIAACGLTPFVHGALKYAQELGAGTVFITCAPEAVRHIPAQTVINPVVGPEVITGSTRMKAGTATKLVLNTLTTATMIKLGKVYGNLMIDLNATNDKLKDRSLRILSKLTGLNRHDAEALLVRASGQLKPAIVMHFRKSDLKAARKILKQNHDSLRNAIEDTP
;
A
#
# COMPACT_ATOMS: atom_id res chain seq x y z
N MET A 1 17.19 9.28 -30.99
CA MET A 1 15.92 8.70 -30.51
C MET A 1 16.26 7.73 -29.40
N SER A 2 16.19 8.18 -28.15
CA SER A 2 16.54 7.34 -26.99
C SER A 2 15.34 6.47 -26.63
N ALA A 3 15.57 5.18 -26.47
CA ALA A 3 14.58 4.26 -25.94
C ALA A 3 14.11 4.78 -24.57
N ARG A 4 12.81 5.04 -24.42
CA ARG A 4 12.23 5.30 -23.09
C ARG A 4 12.42 4.05 -22.25
N GLU A 5 13.12 4.18 -21.13
CA GLU A 5 13.16 3.13 -20.14
C GLU A 5 11.75 2.95 -19.54
N PRO A 6 11.29 1.73 -19.33
CA PRO A 6 9.93 1.43 -18.85
C PRO A 6 9.72 1.73 -17.35
N ALA A 7 10.55 2.60 -16.77
CA ALA A 7 10.59 2.82 -15.33
C ALA A 7 9.38 3.60 -14.76
N ASP A 8 8.55 4.21 -15.63
CA ASP A 8 7.57 5.21 -15.20
C ASP A 8 6.11 4.74 -15.26
N ASP A 9 5.87 3.50 -15.73
CA ASP A 9 4.53 2.98 -15.97
C ASP A 9 4.26 1.73 -15.11
N TRP A 10 3.46 1.89 -14.06
CA TRP A 10 3.17 0.83 -13.11
C TRP A 10 1.68 0.69 -12.87
N VAL A 11 1.23 -0.54 -12.70
CA VAL A 11 -0.07 -0.83 -12.09
C VAL A 11 0.18 -1.36 -10.70
N PHE A 12 -0.34 -0.65 -9.73
CA PHE A 12 -0.31 -1.04 -8.33
C PHE A 12 -1.65 -1.67 -7.95
N TRP A 13 -1.60 -2.77 -7.25
CA TRP A 13 -2.79 -3.44 -6.76
C TRP A 13 -2.76 -3.54 -5.23
N MET A 14 -3.91 -3.27 -4.62
CA MET A 14 -4.13 -3.39 -3.19
C MET A 14 -5.46 -4.13 -2.94
N PRO A 15 -5.46 -5.30 -2.27
CA PRO A 15 -6.70 -5.96 -1.89
C PRO A 15 -7.44 -5.17 -0.82
N GLN A 16 -8.75 -4.94 -1.01
CA GLN A 16 -9.61 -4.35 0.04
C GLN A 16 -9.66 -5.22 1.30
N ASN A 17 -9.48 -6.53 1.15
CA ASN A 17 -9.34 -7.50 2.24
C ASN A 17 -8.00 -7.39 3.01
N ALA A 18 -7.17 -6.39 2.73
CA ALA A 18 -6.06 -6.00 3.61
C ALA A 18 -6.53 -5.65 5.04
N LEU A 19 -7.85 -5.47 5.23
CA LEU A 19 -8.51 -5.35 6.54
C LEU A 19 -8.70 -6.70 7.27
N ARG A 20 -8.43 -7.85 6.61
CA ARG A 20 -8.48 -9.15 7.28
C ARG A 20 -7.14 -9.46 7.96
N PRO A 21 -7.18 -9.98 9.21
CA PRO A 21 -5.95 -10.29 9.92
C PRO A 21 -5.15 -11.38 9.19
N LEU A 22 -3.85 -11.18 9.06
CA LEU A 22 -2.67 -12.08 8.87
C LEU A 22 -2.84 -13.50 8.23
N ALA A 23 -4.04 -13.93 7.86
CA ALA A 23 -4.31 -15.28 7.35
C ALA A 23 -4.29 -15.40 5.81
N SER A 24 -4.11 -14.31 5.06
CA SER A 24 -3.97 -14.39 3.61
C SER A 24 -2.50 -14.23 3.22
N ASN A 25 -1.92 -15.23 2.57
CA ASN A 25 -0.59 -15.17 1.94
C ASN A 25 -0.51 -14.19 0.74
N ARG A 26 -1.48 -13.26 0.60
CA ARG A 26 -1.47 -12.25 -0.46
C ARG A 26 -0.70 -11.02 0.01
N PRO A 27 0.22 -10.50 -0.80
CA PRO A 27 0.91 -9.25 -0.48
C PRO A 27 -0.11 -8.10 -0.40
N TRP A 28 0.08 -7.20 0.56
CA TRP A 28 -0.75 -6.00 0.74
C TRP A 28 -0.71 -5.06 -0.47
N PHE A 29 0.43 -5.06 -1.15
CA PHE A 29 0.70 -4.29 -2.36
C PHE A 29 1.47 -5.16 -3.33
N LYS A 30 1.09 -5.10 -4.60
CA LYS A 30 1.83 -5.74 -5.68
C LYS A 30 1.99 -4.76 -6.83
N ALA A 31 3.21 -4.56 -7.28
CA ALA A 31 3.52 -3.79 -8.46
C ALA A 31 3.56 -4.71 -9.69
N LEU A 32 2.95 -4.28 -10.76
CA LEU A 32 2.93 -4.92 -12.07
C LEU A 32 3.46 -3.93 -13.09
N SER A 33 4.36 -4.38 -13.94
CA SER A 33 4.95 -3.56 -15.01
C SER A 33 4.85 -4.29 -16.35
N PRO A 34 4.71 -3.58 -17.48
CA PRO A 34 4.66 -4.20 -18.80
C PRO A 34 5.95 -4.93 -19.21
N GLY A 35 7.03 -4.82 -18.44
CA GLY A 35 8.35 -5.28 -18.86
C GLY A 35 8.96 -4.43 -19.97
N VAL A 36 10.11 -4.81 -20.50
CA VAL A 36 10.76 -4.13 -21.64
C VAL A 36 10.04 -4.50 -22.92
N VAL A 37 9.12 -3.68 -23.40
CA VAL A 37 8.46 -3.84 -24.70
C VAL A 37 9.03 -2.80 -25.67
N GLY A 38 9.90 -3.27 -26.59
CA GLY A 38 10.55 -2.40 -27.58
C GLY A 38 9.57 -1.68 -28.54
N HIS A 39 10.05 -0.70 -29.24
CA HIS A 39 9.50 0.21 -30.29
C HIS A 39 7.98 0.47 -30.41
N TRP A 40 7.61 1.75 -30.31
CA TRP A 40 6.29 2.37 -30.13
C TRP A 40 5.52 2.73 -31.41
N SER A 41 5.86 2.23 -32.59
CA SER A 41 5.31 2.72 -33.86
C SER A 41 4.25 1.82 -34.52
N ASP A 42 3.77 0.77 -33.89
CA ASP A 42 2.81 -0.19 -34.46
C ASP A 42 1.47 -0.17 -33.69
N PRO A 43 0.35 0.31 -34.31
CA PRO A 43 -0.98 0.33 -33.68
C PRO A 43 -1.49 -1.05 -33.25
N SER A 44 -1.11 -2.11 -33.97
CA SER A 44 -1.47 -3.50 -33.60
C SER A 44 -0.81 -3.92 -32.27
N ARG A 45 0.24 -3.22 -31.90
CA ARG A 45 1.01 -3.43 -30.67
C ARG A 45 0.38 -2.73 -29.48
N GLU A 46 -0.25 -1.56 -29.65
CA GLU A 46 -0.99 -0.89 -28.58
C GLU A 46 -2.11 -1.78 -28.08
N GLN A 47 -2.90 -2.39 -28.97
CA GLN A 47 -3.94 -3.36 -28.59
C GLN A 47 -3.38 -4.62 -27.90
N ARG A 48 -2.17 -5.07 -28.25
CA ARG A 48 -1.51 -6.15 -27.53
C ARG A 48 -1.08 -5.72 -26.12
N ILE A 49 -0.59 -4.50 -25.96
CA ILE A 49 -0.14 -3.97 -24.67
C ILE A 49 -1.31 -3.81 -23.70
N ASP A 50 -2.48 -3.36 -24.15
CA ASP A 50 -3.72 -3.35 -23.38
C ASP A 50 -4.06 -4.75 -22.85
N ARG A 51 -4.00 -5.75 -23.72
CA ARG A 51 -4.28 -7.16 -23.36
C ARG A 51 -3.30 -7.70 -22.32
N TYR A 52 -2.04 -7.23 -22.29
CA TYR A 52 -1.09 -7.61 -21.25
C TYR A 52 -1.49 -7.06 -19.88
N GLY A 53 -1.96 -5.83 -19.78
CA GLY A 53 -2.50 -5.27 -18.54
C GLY A 53 -3.66 -6.10 -18.00
N ILE A 54 -4.61 -6.45 -18.87
CA ILE A 54 -5.73 -7.34 -18.55
C ILE A 54 -5.25 -8.72 -18.11
N ALA A 55 -4.30 -9.33 -18.85
CA ALA A 55 -3.76 -10.66 -18.55
C ALA A 55 -3.08 -10.71 -17.19
N GLU A 56 -2.31 -9.67 -16.85
CA GLU A 56 -1.66 -9.58 -15.53
C GLU A 56 -2.67 -9.46 -14.39
N LEU A 57 -3.76 -8.71 -14.55
CA LEU A 57 -4.82 -8.64 -13.55
C LEU A 57 -5.56 -9.97 -13.40
N LYS A 58 -5.86 -10.67 -14.51
CA LYS A 58 -6.45 -12.02 -14.50
C LYS A 58 -5.56 -13.01 -13.77
N LYS A 59 -4.27 -13.04 -14.09
CA LYS A 59 -3.28 -13.89 -13.43
C LYS A 59 -3.23 -13.66 -11.92
N ASN A 60 -3.40 -12.42 -11.49
CA ASN A 60 -3.43 -12.05 -10.07
C ASN A 60 -4.82 -12.20 -9.43
N LYS A 61 -5.83 -12.66 -10.16
CA LYS A 61 -7.20 -12.93 -9.68
C LYS A 61 -7.81 -11.70 -9.00
N ILE A 62 -7.70 -10.55 -9.67
CA ILE A 62 -8.33 -9.30 -9.21
C ILE A 62 -9.84 -9.46 -9.21
N SER A 63 -10.50 -8.83 -8.25
CA SER A 63 -11.95 -8.90 -8.02
C SER A 63 -12.52 -7.55 -7.59
N ALA A 64 -13.83 -7.43 -7.47
CA ALA A 64 -14.51 -6.24 -6.94
C ALA A 64 -14.06 -5.84 -5.52
N ALA A 65 -13.41 -6.75 -4.79
CA ALA A 65 -12.87 -6.46 -3.45
C ALA A 65 -11.44 -5.86 -3.48
N ASP A 66 -10.96 -5.44 -4.63
CA ASP A 66 -9.60 -4.93 -4.81
C ASP A 66 -9.62 -3.47 -5.27
N VAL A 67 -8.50 -2.79 -5.12
CA VAL A 67 -8.25 -1.46 -5.70
C VAL A 67 -7.05 -1.56 -6.63
N VAL A 68 -7.22 -1.08 -7.86
CA VAL A 68 -6.17 -1.03 -8.88
C VAL A 68 -5.72 0.43 -9.05
N VAL A 69 -4.44 0.68 -8.88
CA VAL A 69 -3.83 1.99 -9.05
C VAL A 69 -2.97 1.96 -10.30
N GLY A 70 -3.42 2.65 -11.34
CA GLY A 70 -2.65 2.86 -12.56
C GLY A 70 -1.74 4.07 -12.43
N ILE A 71 -0.50 3.95 -12.91
CA ILE A 71 0.49 5.03 -12.87
C ILE A 71 1.07 5.21 -14.27
N ALA A 72 0.90 6.40 -14.82
CA ALA A 72 1.53 6.76 -16.09
C ALA A 72 1.79 8.27 -16.11
N ALA A 73 3.06 8.67 -16.01
CA ALA A 73 3.44 10.07 -15.87
C ALA A 73 2.93 10.94 -17.04
N CYS A 74 2.99 10.43 -18.26
CA CYS A 74 2.43 11.10 -19.48
C CYS A 74 0.96 10.75 -19.73
N GLY A 75 0.35 9.83 -18.98
CA GLY A 75 -1.06 9.47 -19.11
C GLY A 75 -1.44 8.59 -20.30
N LEU A 76 -0.50 8.17 -21.14
CA LEU A 76 -0.78 7.55 -22.45
C LEU A 76 -0.47 6.06 -22.54
N THR A 77 -0.18 5.38 -21.43
CA THR A 77 0.30 3.99 -21.44
C THR A 77 -0.84 2.99 -21.63
N PRO A 78 -0.92 2.30 -22.79
CA PRO A 78 -2.00 1.35 -23.08
C PRO A 78 -2.14 0.25 -22.04
N PHE A 79 -1.03 -0.30 -21.53
CA PHE A 79 -1.02 -1.29 -20.45
C PHE A 79 -1.84 -0.84 -19.24
N VAL A 80 -1.64 0.41 -18.82
CA VAL A 80 -2.34 0.97 -17.64
C VAL A 80 -3.82 1.18 -17.94
N HIS A 81 -4.14 1.68 -19.14
CA HIS A 81 -5.52 1.89 -19.59
C HIS A 81 -6.29 0.57 -19.67
N GLY A 82 -5.72 -0.46 -20.29
CA GLY A 82 -6.33 -1.79 -20.36
C GLY A 82 -6.55 -2.40 -18.96
N ALA A 83 -5.58 -2.27 -18.08
CA ALA A 83 -5.69 -2.75 -16.71
C ALA A 83 -6.81 -2.01 -15.93
N LEU A 84 -6.87 -0.68 -16.00
CA LEU A 84 -7.90 0.11 -15.31
C LEU A 84 -9.31 -0.17 -15.85
N LYS A 85 -9.45 -0.25 -17.18
CA LYS A 85 -10.73 -0.60 -17.81
C LYS A 85 -11.23 -1.95 -17.34
N TYR A 86 -10.37 -2.96 -17.38
CA TYR A 86 -10.72 -4.30 -16.92
C TYR A 86 -11.05 -4.34 -15.41
N ALA A 87 -10.29 -3.63 -14.58
CA ALA A 87 -10.59 -3.51 -13.15
C ALA A 87 -11.98 -2.89 -12.91
N GLN A 88 -12.33 -1.87 -13.68
CA GLN A 88 -13.64 -1.22 -13.60
C GLN A 88 -14.78 -2.16 -14.03
N GLU A 89 -14.57 -2.97 -15.09
CA GLU A 89 -15.53 -4.00 -15.53
C GLU A 89 -15.78 -5.06 -14.45
N LEU A 90 -14.78 -5.36 -13.62
CA LEU A 90 -14.89 -6.25 -12.46
C LEU A 90 -15.55 -5.60 -11.24
N GLY A 91 -15.84 -4.30 -11.26
CA GLY A 91 -16.32 -3.55 -10.10
C GLY A 91 -15.25 -3.24 -9.06
N ALA A 92 -13.96 -3.42 -9.37
CA ALA A 92 -12.85 -3.04 -8.49
C ALA A 92 -12.73 -1.51 -8.41
N GLY A 93 -12.24 -1.01 -7.28
CA GLY A 93 -11.89 0.40 -7.15
C GLY A 93 -10.75 0.76 -8.10
N THR A 94 -10.82 1.92 -8.76
CA THR A 94 -9.79 2.35 -9.71
C THR A 94 -9.27 3.74 -9.38
N VAL A 95 -7.94 3.86 -9.33
CA VAL A 95 -7.23 5.13 -9.13
C VAL A 95 -6.21 5.30 -10.26
N PHE A 96 -6.11 6.50 -10.81
CA PHE A 96 -5.09 6.83 -11.79
C PHE A 96 -4.20 7.96 -11.30
N ILE A 97 -2.89 7.78 -11.42
CA ILE A 97 -1.88 8.78 -11.06
C ILE A 97 -1.15 9.20 -12.34
N THR A 98 -1.22 10.49 -12.65
CA THR A 98 -0.54 11.07 -13.83
C THR A 98 -0.05 12.47 -13.51
N CYS A 99 1.03 12.91 -14.17
CA CYS A 99 1.53 14.29 -14.09
C CYS A 99 1.13 15.14 -15.31
N ALA A 100 0.34 14.58 -16.24
CA ALA A 100 -0.12 15.24 -17.46
C ALA A 100 -1.58 15.71 -17.28
N PRO A 101 -1.84 17.04 -17.24
CA PRO A 101 -3.20 17.58 -17.04
C PRO A 101 -4.17 17.18 -18.16
N GLU A 102 -3.70 17.11 -19.40
CA GLU A 102 -4.53 16.78 -20.56
C GLU A 102 -5.01 15.33 -20.55
N ALA A 103 -4.25 14.44 -19.94
CA ALA A 103 -4.58 13.01 -19.85
C ALA A 103 -5.79 12.72 -18.96
N VAL A 104 -6.12 13.63 -18.04
CA VAL A 104 -7.17 13.42 -17.00
C VAL A 104 -8.56 13.18 -17.63
N ARG A 105 -8.84 13.71 -18.81
CA ARG A 105 -10.17 13.69 -19.44
C ARG A 105 -10.57 12.35 -20.07
N HIS A 106 -9.63 11.46 -20.32
CA HIS A 106 -9.85 10.25 -21.15
C HIS A 106 -9.58 8.94 -20.41
N ILE A 107 -9.42 8.99 -19.09
CA ILE A 107 -8.97 7.82 -18.33
C ILE A 107 -10.12 7.15 -17.60
N PRO A 108 -10.32 5.86 -17.79
CA PRO A 108 -11.34 5.11 -17.07
C PRO A 108 -10.89 4.83 -15.64
N ALA A 109 -10.98 5.82 -14.75
CA ALA A 109 -10.69 5.67 -13.34
C ALA A 109 -11.69 6.46 -12.50
N GLN A 110 -12.12 5.90 -11.38
CA GLN A 110 -13.04 6.55 -10.44
C GLN A 110 -12.37 7.73 -9.72
N THR A 111 -11.08 7.63 -9.49
CA THR A 111 -10.28 8.69 -8.85
C THR A 111 -9.05 8.99 -9.68
N VAL A 112 -8.81 10.26 -9.97
CA VAL A 112 -7.59 10.70 -10.64
C VAL A 112 -6.79 11.60 -9.72
N ILE A 113 -5.51 11.29 -9.55
CA ILE A 113 -4.55 12.09 -8.78
C ILE A 113 -3.56 12.68 -9.79
N ASN A 114 -3.61 14.00 -9.96
CA ASN A 114 -2.79 14.68 -10.95
C ASN A 114 -1.87 15.74 -10.31
N PRO A 115 -0.68 15.35 -9.83
CA PRO A 115 0.32 16.32 -9.39
C PRO A 115 0.97 17.00 -10.61
N VAL A 116 0.55 18.20 -10.90
CA VAL A 116 1.12 19.00 -12.00
C VAL A 116 2.47 19.55 -11.59
N VAL A 117 3.54 19.03 -12.18
CA VAL A 117 4.93 19.34 -11.81
C VAL A 117 5.65 20.29 -12.77
N GLY A 118 4.99 20.66 -13.87
CA GLY A 118 5.59 21.46 -14.95
C GLY A 118 6.64 20.67 -15.76
N PRO A 119 7.37 21.33 -16.67
CA PRO A 119 8.32 20.68 -17.56
C PRO A 119 9.50 20.08 -16.79
N GLU A 120 9.95 18.91 -17.24
CA GLU A 120 11.15 18.27 -16.72
C GLU A 120 12.43 19.01 -17.12
N VAL A 121 13.50 18.82 -16.36
CA VAL A 121 14.82 19.39 -16.68
C VAL A 121 15.33 18.88 -18.04
N ILE A 122 15.07 17.60 -18.33
CA ILE A 122 15.34 17.01 -19.65
C ILE A 122 13.98 16.65 -20.26
N THR A 123 13.65 17.33 -21.33
CA THR A 123 12.36 17.14 -22.04
C THR A 123 12.13 15.67 -22.41
N GLY A 124 10.98 15.15 -22.00
CA GLY A 124 10.58 13.77 -22.26
C GLY A 124 11.10 12.73 -21.25
N SER A 125 11.91 13.13 -20.25
CA SER A 125 12.39 12.24 -19.19
C SER A 125 11.64 12.52 -17.89
N THR A 126 10.67 11.69 -17.53
CA THR A 126 9.73 11.86 -16.39
C THR A 126 10.24 11.39 -15.05
N ARG A 127 11.54 11.11 -14.93
CA ARG A 127 12.13 10.50 -13.71
C ARG A 127 12.44 11.46 -12.57
N MET A 128 12.56 12.77 -12.83
CA MET A 128 12.92 13.75 -11.79
C MET A 128 11.67 14.29 -11.09
N LYS A 129 10.97 15.26 -11.69
CA LYS A 129 9.82 15.92 -11.05
C LYS A 129 8.63 14.97 -10.95
N ALA A 130 8.22 14.36 -12.06
CA ALA A 130 7.09 13.44 -12.10
C ALA A 130 7.33 12.19 -11.24
N GLY A 131 8.52 11.57 -11.33
CA GLY A 131 8.88 10.42 -10.52
C GLY A 131 8.90 10.75 -9.02
N THR A 132 9.42 11.92 -8.62
CA THR A 132 9.42 12.38 -7.22
C THR A 132 7.99 12.63 -6.72
N ALA A 133 7.16 13.32 -7.49
CA ALA A 133 5.78 13.57 -7.13
C ALA A 133 4.98 12.26 -7.00
N THR A 134 5.12 11.34 -7.94
CA THR A 134 4.50 10.01 -7.90
C THR A 134 4.92 9.24 -6.64
N LYS A 135 6.22 9.25 -6.30
CA LYS A 135 6.72 8.64 -5.06
C LYS A 135 6.05 9.24 -3.83
N LEU A 136 5.91 10.55 -3.75
CA LEU A 136 5.25 11.21 -2.61
C LEU A 136 3.77 10.83 -2.52
N VAL A 137 3.06 10.78 -3.64
CA VAL A 137 1.66 10.32 -3.69
C VAL A 137 1.54 8.89 -3.18
N LEU A 138 2.37 7.97 -3.67
CA LEU A 138 2.35 6.56 -3.25
C LEU A 138 2.69 6.40 -1.76
N ASN A 139 3.70 7.11 -1.27
CA ASN A 139 4.05 7.10 0.15
C ASN A 139 2.90 7.63 1.01
N THR A 140 2.21 8.67 0.57
CA THR A 140 1.04 9.22 1.27
C THR A 140 -0.11 8.20 1.29
N LEU A 141 -0.45 7.62 0.15
CA LEU A 141 -1.51 6.61 0.04
C LEU A 141 -1.23 5.39 0.93
N THR A 142 -0.02 4.83 0.83
CA THR A 142 0.34 3.65 1.61
C THR A 142 0.41 3.95 3.10
N THR A 143 0.99 5.06 3.50
CA THR A 143 1.07 5.48 4.91
C THR A 143 -0.32 5.73 5.49
N ALA A 144 -1.18 6.50 4.79
CA ALA A 144 -2.54 6.76 5.23
C ALA A 144 -3.37 5.46 5.34
N THR A 145 -3.17 4.52 4.42
CA THR A 145 -3.79 3.19 4.48
C THR A 145 -3.36 2.44 5.73
N MET A 146 -2.05 2.39 6.04
CA MET A 146 -1.56 1.71 7.24
C MET A 146 -2.07 2.37 8.54
N ILE A 147 -2.21 3.70 8.55
CA ILE A 147 -2.82 4.42 9.68
C ILE A 147 -4.29 4.00 9.85
N LYS A 148 -5.08 4.02 8.77
CA LYS A 148 -6.50 3.62 8.80
C LYS A 148 -6.70 2.15 9.19
N LEU A 149 -5.75 1.29 8.85
CA LEU A 149 -5.72 -0.12 9.25
C LEU A 149 -5.29 -0.35 10.72
N GLY A 150 -5.13 0.70 11.52
CA GLY A 150 -4.73 0.59 12.91
C GLY A 150 -3.33 0.02 13.13
N LYS A 151 -2.42 0.20 12.15
CA LYS A 151 -1.02 -0.26 12.23
C LYS A 151 -0.13 0.70 13.00
N VAL A 152 -0.66 1.86 13.40
CA VAL A 152 0.05 2.90 14.15
C VAL A 152 -0.73 3.33 15.38
N TYR A 153 0.00 3.85 16.37
CA TYR A 153 -0.55 4.54 17.54
C TYR A 153 0.25 5.84 17.76
N GLY A 154 -0.40 6.98 17.61
CA GLY A 154 0.30 8.26 17.46
C GLY A 154 1.25 8.20 16.26
N ASN A 155 2.52 8.47 16.50
CA ASN A 155 3.59 8.37 15.49
C ASN A 155 4.40 7.06 15.56
N LEU A 156 3.90 6.08 16.31
CA LEU A 156 4.58 4.81 16.52
C LEU A 156 3.99 3.70 15.66
N MET A 157 4.86 2.99 14.93
CA MET A 157 4.46 1.77 14.22
C MET A 157 4.37 0.63 15.23
N ILE A 158 3.15 0.16 15.51
CA ILE A 158 2.88 -0.82 16.56
C ILE A 158 2.61 -2.23 16.04
N ASP A 159 2.39 -2.39 14.77
CA ASP A 159 2.15 -3.70 14.15
C ASP A 159 3.47 -4.29 13.62
N LEU A 160 4.42 -4.43 14.55
CA LEU A 160 5.74 -5.01 14.30
C LEU A 160 5.75 -6.48 14.66
N ASN A 161 6.30 -7.30 13.76
CA ASN A 161 6.69 -8.66 14.06
C ASN A 161 8.22 -8.68 14.27
N ALA A 162 8.66 -8.98 15.48
CA ALA A 162 10.06 -8.95 15.91
C ALA A 162 10.85 -10.14 15.35
N THR A 163 11.11 -10.14 14.03
CA THR A 163 11.79 -11.23 13.31
C THR A 163 13.32 -11.17 13.42
N ASN A 164 13.88 -10.05 13.89
CA ASN A 164 15.31 -9.87 14.11
C ASN A 164 15.58 -8.98 15.34
N ASP A 165 16.84 -8.93 15.79
CA ASP A 165 17.22 -8.21 16.99
C ASP A 165 16.93 -6.72 16.94
N LYS A 166 17.10 -6.07 15.78
CA LYS A 166 16.77 -4.66 15.58
C LYS A 166 15.26 -4.39 15.77
N LEU A 167 14.41 -5.25 15.24
CA LEU A 167 12.95 -5.12 15.40
C LEU A 167 12.51 -5.46 16.81
N LYS A 168 13.17 -6.44 17.46
CA LYS A 168 12.96 -6.76 18.88
C LYS A 168 13.29 -5.56 19.76
N ASP A 169 14.47 -4.96 19.59
CA ASP A 169 14.86 -3.76 20.33
C ASP A 169 13.90 -2.59 20.12
N ARG A 170 13.47 -2.37 18.87
CA ARG A 170 12.46 -1.35 18.54
C ARG A 170 11.14 -1.62 19.26
N SER A 171 10.67 -2.88 19.28
CA SER A 171 9.44 -3.27 19.98
C SER A 171 9.55 -3.02 21.49
N LEU A 172 10.69 -3.33 22.10
CA LEU A 172 10.92 -3.08 23.52
C LEU A 172 10.90 -1.58 23.83
N ARG A 173 11.59 -0.75 23.03
CA ARG A 173 11.56 0.71 23.21
C ARG A 173 10.16 1.31 23.09
N ILE A 174 9.36 0.83 22.11
CA ILE A 174 7.98 1.28 21.96
C ILE A 174 7.13 0.83 23.14
N LEU A 175 7.28 -0.43 23.57
CA LEU A 175 6.54 -0.98 24.70
C LEU A 175 6.84 -0.22 25.99
N SER A 176 8.13 -0.02 26.33
CA SER A 176 8.54 0.79 27.47
C SER A 176 7.99 2.23 27.41
N LYS A 177 8.05 2.86 26.22
CA LYS A 177 7.55 4.22 26.04
C LYS A 177 6.04 4.35 26.30
N LEU A 178 5.25 3.36 25.90
CA LEU A 178 3.78 3.39 26.03
C LEU A 178 3.30 2.93 27.41
N THR A 179 4.00 2.00 28.03
CA THR A 179 3.57 1.36 29.28
C THR A 179 4.27 1.91 30.53
N GLY A 180 5.37 2.63 30.38
CA GLY A 180 6.24 3.06 31.49
C GLY A 180 7.10 1.95 32.08
N LEU A 181 7.04 0.72 31.57
CA LEU A 181 7.84 -0.41 32.08
C LEU A 181 9.32 -0.21 31.75
N ASN A 182 10.16 -0.65 32.69
CA ASN A 182 11.59 -0.79 32.41
C ASN A 182 11.85 -1.85 31.35
N ARG A 183 13.09 -1.93 30.82
CA ARG A 183 13.45 -2.82 29.72
C ARG A 183 13.22 -4.31 30.04
N HIS A 184 13.57 -4.72 31.27
CA HIS A 184 13.43 -6.11 31.70
C HIS A 184 11.96 -6.54 31.74
N ASP A 185 11.09 -5.75 32.35
CA ASP A 185 9.65 -6.05 32.45
C ASP A 185 8.95 -5.96 31.07
N ALA A 186 9.38 -5.02 30.22
CA ALA A 186 8.90 -4.94 28.82
C ALA A 186 9.30 -6.18 28.02
N GLU A 187 10.51 -6.73 28.23
CA GLU A 187 10.95 -7.96 27.58
C GLU A 187 10.12 -9.16 28.04
N ALA A 188 9.94 -9.32 29.36
CA ALA A 188 9.11 -10.38 29.91
C ALA A 188 7.67 -10.32 29.37
N LEU A 189 7.09 -9.12 29.25
CA LEU A 189 5.76 -8.92 28.69
C LEU A 189 5.72 -9.27 27.19
N LEU A 190 6.71 -8.85 26.40
CA LEU A 190 6.79 -9.15 24.98
C LEU A 190 6.93 -10.65 24.71
N VAL A 191 7.70 -11.38 25.54
CA VAL A 191 7.81 -12.85 25.48
C VAL A 191 6.45 -13.49 25.77
N ARG A 192 5.74 -13.07 26.81
CA ARG A 192 4.38 -13.55 27.14
C ARG A 192 3.39 -13.27 26.00
N ALA A 193 3.60 -12.19 25.25
CA ALA A 193 2.80 -11.85 24.06
C ALA A 193 3.27 -12.57 22.79
N SER A 194 4.17 -13.57 22.87
CA SER A 194 4.74 -14.29 21.73
C SER A 194 5.39 -13.35 20.69
N GLY A 195 6.11 -12.33 21.15
CA GLY A 195 6.79 -11.34 20.30
C GLY A 195 5.89 -10.32 19.63
N GLN A 196 4.60 -10.31 19.91
CA GLN A 196 3.62 -9.44 19.27
C GLN A 196 3.43 -8.16 20.08
N LEU A 197 3.94 -7.04 19.55
CA LEU A 197 3.93 -5.76 20.25
C LEU A 197 2.51 -5.27 20.58
N LYS A 198 1.59 -5.29 19.64
CA LYS A 198 0.23 -4.78 19.80
C LYS A 198 -0.56 -5.55 20.86
N PRO A 199 -0.62 -6.90 20.86
CA PRO A 199 -1.18 -7.67 21.98
C PRO A 199 -0.48 -7.40 23.32
N ALA A 200 0.85 -7.25 23.36
CA ALA A 200 1.59 -6.95 24.60
C ALA A 200 1.10 -5.64 25.24
N ILE A 201 0.87 -4.60 24.45
CA ILE A 201 0.34 -3.32 24.93
C ILE A 201 -1.06 -3.51 25.52
N VAL A 202 -1.94 -4.25 24.84
CA VAL A 202 -3.31 -4.51 25.36
C VAL A 202 -3.26 -5.33 26.63
N MET A 203 -2.39 -6.36 26.72
CA MET A 203 -2.19 -7.14 27.96
C MET A 203 -1.81 -6.28 29.15
N HIS A 204 -0.96 -5.27 28.93
CA HIS A 204 -0.57 -4.34 30.00
C HIS A 204 -1.73 -3.47 30.48
N PHE A 205 -2.41 -2.79 29.56
CA PHE A 205 -3.46 -1.83 29.90
C PHE A 205 -4.74 -2.51 30.41
N ARG A 206 -5.10 -3.66 29.84
CA ARG A 206 -6.32 -4.41 30.23
C ARG A 206 -6.06 -5.50 31.25
N LYS A 207 -4.83 -5.63 31.76
CA LYS A 207 -4.42 -6.67 32.73
C LYS A 207 -4.92 -8.06 32.34
N SER A 208 -4.78 -8.40 31.07
CA SER A 208 -5.32 -9.60 30.44
C SER A 208 -4.23 -10.55 29.97
N ASP A 209 -4.60 -11.78 29.66
CA ASP A 209 -3.73 -12.73 28.97
C ASP A 209 -3.68 -12.47 27.45
N LEU A 210 -2.82 -13.18 26.74
CA LEU A 210 -2.66 -13.05 25.29
C LEU A 210 -3.94 -13.40 24.52
N LYS A 211 -4.70 -14.39 24.96
CA LYS A 211 -5.94 -14.82 24.30
C LYS A 211 -7.01 -13.74 24.41
N ALA A 212 -7.18 -13.19 25.60
CA ALA A 212 -8.11 -12.10 25.85
C ALA A 212 -7.68 -10.81 25.10
N ALA A 213 -6.40 -10.46 25.11
CA ALA A 213 -5.88 -9.31 24.38
C ALA A 213 -6.14 -9.40 22.88
N ARG A 214 -5.94 -10.57 22.26
CA ARG A 214 -6.28 -10.80 20.84
C ARG A 214 -7.79 -10.71 20.59
N LYS A 215 -8.61 -11.19 21.51
CA LYS A 215 -10.08 -11.06 21.41
C LYS A 215 -10.50 -9.59 21.47
N ILE A 216 -9.96 -8.81 22.40
CA ILE A 216 -10.22 -7.37 22.54
C ILE A 216 -9.82 -6.64 21.24
N LEU A 217 -8.62 -6.89 20.70
CA LEU A 217 -8.19 -6.28 19.43
C LEU A 217 -9.15 -6.60 18.30
N LYS A 218 -9.55 -7.86 18.15
CA LYS A 218 -10.50 -8.27 17.10
C LYS A 218 -11.87 -7.59 17.24
N GLN A 219 -12.37 -7.43 18.46
CA GLN A 219 -13.64 -6.73 18.74
C GLN A 219 -13.56 -5.23 18.41
N ASN A 220 -12.36 -4.65 18.49
CA ASN A 220 -12.07 -3.24 18.19
C ASN A 220 -11.49 -3.03 16.79
N HIS A 221 -11.76 -3.92 15.83
CA HIS A 221 -11.27 -3.83 14.45
C HIS A 221 -9.75 -3.62 14.34
N ASP A 222 -8.99 -4.28 15.22
CA ASP A 222 -7.53 -4.16 15.35
C ASP A 222 -7.03 -2.73 15.67
N SER A 223 -7.89 -1.83 16.07
CA SER A 223 -7.52 -0.50 16.57
C SER A 223 -6.96 -0.60 17.99
N LEU A 224 -5.66 -0.29 18.17
CA LEU A 224 -5.06 -0.25 19.51
C LEU A 224 -5.70 0.84 20.35
N ARG A 225 -6.00 2.01 19.76
CA ARG A 225 -6.63 3.12 20.47
C ARG A 225 -7.94 2.67 21.13
N ASN A 226 -8.85 2.12 20.34
CA ASN A 226 -10.14 1.65 20.85
C ASN A 226 -10.00 0.47 21.84
N ALA A 227 -8.93 -0.31 21.69
CA ALA A 227 -8.67 -1.47 22.55
C ALA A 227 -8.14 -1.08 23.95
N ILE A 228 -7.46 0.06 24.10
CA ILE A 228 -6.84 0.48 25.38
C ILE A 228 -7.46 1.73 25.99
N GLU A 229 -7.99 2.65 25.20
CA GLU A 229 -8.72 3.81 25.69
C GLU A 229 -10.15 3.34 26.03
N ASP A 230 -10.64 3.66 27.22
CA ASP A 230 -12.05 3.48 27.51
C ASP A 230 -12.81 4.49 26.67
N THR A 231 -13.57 4.00 25.70
CA THR A 231 -14.56 4.86 25.03
C THR A 231 -15.64 5.16 26.09
N PRO A 232 -15.92 6.44 26.38
CA PRO A 232 -16.98 6.80 27.31
C PRO A 232 -18.34 6.32 26.79
#